data_0f8aa20f3f37470e636a157e2722dada
#
_entry.id   0f8aa20f3f37470e636a157e2722dada
#
_cell.length_a   1.000
_cell.length_b   1.000
_cell.length_c   1.000
_cell.angle_alpha   90.00
_cell.angle_beta   90.00
_cell.angle_gamma   90.00
#
_symmetry.space_group_name_H-M   'P 1'
#
loop_
_entity.id
_entity.type
_entity.pdbx_description
1 polymer ?
#
loop_
_entity_poly.entity_id
_entity_poly.type
_entity_poly.pdbx_seq_one_letter_code
_entity_poly.pdbx_strand_id
1 'polypeptide(L)'
;SGSLHMGHVRNYVITDVIARAQRMRGDAVLHPMGWDAFGLPAENAAIERNVDPGVWTDRNIDQMRNQLGRLGLSIDWSREQATCHEDYYHWTQWLFLELHSAGLAYQKEATVNWDPIDQTVLANEQVDSEGRSWRSGALVEQKNLKQWFLKITQYADALLEDLDLLQGWPERVRTMQANWIGRSIGAEIDFQVEGHNDTTITVFCLLYTSDAADDFTSV
;
A
#
# COMPACT_ATOMS: atom_id res chain seq x y z
N SER A 1 -15.03 2.70 6.30
CA SER A 1 -16.40 3.02 5.88
C SER A 1 -17.41 2.50 6.89
N GLY A 2 -17.70 3.25 7.97
CA GLY A 2 -18.62 2.81 8.99
C GLY A 2 -18.45 3.55 10.32
N SER A 3 -18.89 2.92 11.39
CA SER A 3 -18.75 3.44 12.75
C SER A 3 -17.36 3.19 13.31
N LEU A 4 -17.00 3.95 14.35
CA LEU A 4 -15.79 3.68 15.13
C LEU A 4 -15.82 2.26 15.71
N HIS A 5 -14.66 1.65 15.76
CA HIS A 5 -14.43 0.38 16.47
C HIS A 5 -13.31 0.55 17.51
N MET A 6 -13.10 -0.48 18.33
CA MET A 6 -12.13 -0.42 19.44
C MET A 6 -10.70 -0.11 19.01
N GLY A 7 -10.30 -0.48 17.79
CA GLY A 7 -8.99 -0.10 17.23
C GLY A 7 -8.82 1.42 17.09
N HIS A 8 -9.85 2.11 16.59
CA HIS A 8 -9.85 3.58 16.54
C HIS A 8 -9.79 4.18 17.92
N VAL A 9 -10.63 3.71 18.85
CA VAL A 9 -10.66 4.21 20.23
C VAL A 9 -9.29 4.07 20.88
N ARG A 10 -8.66 2.90 20.77
CA ARG A 10 -7.32 2.66 21.33
C ARG A 10 -6.30 3.68 20.80
N ASN A 11 -6.22 3.85 19.49
CA ASN A 11 -5.22 4.73 18.88
C ASN A 11 -5.45 6.19 19.28
N TYR A 12 -6.68 6.68 19.18
CA TYR A 12 -6.98 8.09 19.45
C TYR A 12 -6.91 8.45 20.93
N VAL A 13 -7.29 7.54 21.83
CA VAL A 13 -7.16 7.78 23.27
C VAL A 13 -5.70 7.85 23.71
N ILE A 14 -4.83 6.98 23.19
CA ILE A 14 -3.39 7.03 23.51
C ILE A 14 -2.78 8.36 23.09
N THR A 15 -3.04 8.79 21.86
CA THR A 15 -2.52 10.07 21.35
C THR A 15 -3.12 11.27 22.07
N ASP A 16 -4.38 11.20 22.45
CA ASP A 16 -5.05 12.25 23.24
C ASP A 16 -4.44 12.42 24.64
N VAL A 17 -4.12 11.32 25.32
CA VAL A 17 -3.43 11.36 26.61
C VAL A 17 -2.08 12.06 26.49
N ILE A 18 -1.31 11.74 25.45
CA ILE A 18 -0.02 12.38 25.20
C ILE A 18 -0.22 13.88 24.93
N ALA A 19 -1.16 14.25 24.06
CA ALA A 19 -1.46 15.63 23.73
C ALA A 19 -1.85 16.45 24.97
N ARG A 20 -2.70 15.88 25.85
CA ARG A 20 -3.09 16.51 27.12
C ARG A 20 -1.90 16.67 28.05
N ALA A 21 -1.08 15.63 28.20
CA ALA A 21 0.09 15.67 29.08
C ALA A 21 1.08 16.77 28.62
N GLN A 22 1.31 16.91 27.33
CA GLN A 22 2.20 17.95 26.81
C GLN A 22 1.63 19.36 27.00
N ARG A 23 0.33 19.56 26.76
CA ARG A 23 -0.33 20.84 27.08
C ARG A 23 -0.24 21.21 28.56
N MET A 24 -0.38 20.23 29.46
CA MET A 24 -0.23 20.44 30.91
C MET A 24 1.19 20.84 31.32
N ARG A 25 2.20 20.48 30.50
CA ARG A 25 3.60 20.90 30.68
C ARG A 25 3.90 22.27 30.10
N GLY A 26 2.96 22.88 29.39
CA GLY A 26 3.10 24.18 28.76
C GLY A 26 3.50 24.15 27.29
N ASP A 27 3.54 22.98 26.66
CA ASP A 27 3.88 22.84 25.24
C ASP A 27 2.75 23.30 24.34
N ALA A 28 3.09 23.88 23.18
CA ALA A 28 2.16 24.12 22.10
C ALA A 28 1.95 22.81 21.33
N VAL A 29 0.73 22.26 21.39
CA VAL A 29 0.42 20.95 20.82
C VAL A 29 -0.55 21.09 19.66
N LEU A 30 -0.12 20.67 18.45
CA LEU A 30 -0.97 20.45 17.27
C LEU A 30 -1.55 19.03 17.34
N HIS A 31 -2.87 18.92 17.53
CA HIS A 31 -3.58 17.64 17.61
C HIS A 31 -4.83 17.66 16.73
N PRO A 32 -4.66 17.63 15.39
CA PRO A 32 -5.76 17.68 14.42
C PRO A 32 -6.40 16.30 14.24
N MET A 33 -7.50 16.27 13.46
CA MET A 33 -8.11 15.07 12.92
C MET A 33 -7.95 15.04 11.40
N GLY A 34 -7.53 13.89 10.87
CA GLY A 34 -7.52 13.61 9.42
C GLY A 34 -8.36 12.39 9.10
N TRP A 35 -9.19 12.50 8.06
CA TRP A 35 -10.00 11.41 7.52
C TRP A 35 -9.33 10.88 6.26
N ASP A 36 -8.91 9.62 6.30
CA ASP A 36 -8.49 8.88 5.11
C ASP A 36 -9.75 8.41 4.37
N ALA A 37 -10.13 9.17 3.37
CA ALA A 37 -11.49 9.16 2.83
C ALA A 37 -11.59 8.81 1.34
N PHE A 38 -10.50 8.40 0.71
CA PHE A 38 -10.48 7.85 -0.64
C PHE A 38 -10.48 6.32 -0.63
N GLY A 39 -10.89 5.74 -1.75
CA GLY A 39 -10.62 4.36 -2.11
C GLY A 39 -11.84 3.48 -2.28
N LEU A 40 -11.60 2.31 -2.84
CA LEU A 40 -12.58 1.28 -3.20
C LEU A 40 -13.52 0.85 -2.06
N PRO A 41 -13.11 0.77 -0.77
CA PRO A 41 -14.05 0.40 0.29
C PRO A 41 -15.23 1.35 0.44
N ALA A 42 -15.03 2.64 0.24
CA ALA A 42 -16.09 3.64 0.27
C ALA A 42 -16.97 3.56 -0.98
N GLU A 43 -16.35 3.42 -2.15
CA GLU A 43 -17.05 3.30 -3.44
C GLU A 43 -17.95 2.06 -3.47
N ASN A 44 -17.45 0.91 -3.03
CA ASN A 44 -18.23 -0.33 -3.03
C ASN A 44 -19.38 -0.29 -2.03
N ALA A 45 -19.15 0.26 -0.84
CA ALA A 45 -20.22 0.45 0.12
C ALA A 45 -21.31 1.40 -0.41
N ALA A 46 -20.94 2.36 -1.22
CA ALA A 46 -21.86 3.27 -1.90
C ALA A 46 -22.65 2.56 -3.01
N ILE A 47 -21.98 1.74 -3.83
CA ILE A 47 -22.61 0.91 -4.86
C ILE A 47 -23.64 -0.05 -4.23
N GLU A 48 -23.25 -0.82 -3.19
CA GLU A 48 -24.16 -1.73 -2.49
C GLU A 48 -25.42 -1.05 -1.95
N ARG A 49 -25.30 0.21 -1.57
CA ARG A 49 -26.39 1.01 -1.00
C ARG A 49 -27.09 1.93 -2.01
N ASN A 50 -26.64 1.91 -3.26
CA ASN A 50 -27.13 2.78 -4.34
C ASN A 50 -27.14 4.26 -3.93
N VAL A 51 -26.02 4.74 -3.39
CA VAL A 51 -25.80 6.14 -3.00
C VAL A 51 -24.52 6.66 -3.66
N ASP A 52 -24.40 7.98 -3.78
CA ASP A 52 -23.17 8.61 -4.23
C ASP A 52 -22.03 8.37 -3.22
N PRO A 53 -20.80 7.98 -3.65
CA PRO A 53 -19.69 7.70 -2.76
C PRO A 53 -19.24 8.92 -1.96
N GLY A 54 -19.31 10.14 -2.49
CA GLY A 54 -19.01 11.37 -1.75
C GLY A 54 -19.99 11.59 -0.62
N VAL A 55 -21.29 11.51 -0.92
CA VAL A 55 -22.38 11.63 0.08
C VAL A 55 -22.25 10.55 1.16
N TRP A 56 -21.91 9.32 0.77
CA TRP A 56 -21.67 8.23 1.71
C TRP A 56 -20.48 8.53 2.64
N THR A 57 -19.40 9.02 2.08
CA THR A 57 -18.17 9.34 2.81
C THR A 57 -18.42 10.47 3.80
N ASP A 58 -19.04 11.56 3.39
CA ASP A 58 -19.35 12.71 4.25
C ASP A 58 -20.24 12.32 5.43
N ARG A 59 -21.27 11.49 5.19
CA ARG A 59 -22.11 10.96 6.27
C ARG A 59 -21.33 10.14 7.29
N ASN A 60 -20.37 9.32 6.82
CA ASN A 60 -19.52 8.55 7.72
C ASN A 60 -18.57 9.44 8.53
N ILE A 61 -17.99 10.47 7.91
CA ILE A 61 -17.17 11.47 8.60
C ILE A 61 -17.98 12.14 9.71
N ASP A 62 -19.17 12.62 9.41
CA ASP A 62 -20.07 13.26 10.39
C ASP A 62 -20.43 12.32 11.54
N GLN A 63 -20.75 11.07 11.22
CA GLN A 63 -21.04 10.07 12.25
C GLN A 63 -19.85 9.81 13.15
N MET A 64 -18.66 9.59 12.57
CA MET A 64 -17.45 9.32 13.33
C MET A 64 -17.01 10.53 14.14
N ARG A 65 -17.14 11.75 13.60
CA ARG A 65 -16.88 13.00 14.33
C ARG A 65 -17.75 13.10 15.59
N ASN A 66 -19.05 12.81 15.45
CA ASN A 66 -19.97 12.79 16.57
C ASN A 66 -19.60 11.73 17.62
N GLN A 67 -19.18 10.54 17.20
CA GLN A 67 -18.73 9.48 18.08
C GLN A 67 -17.44 9.85 18.82
N LEU A 68 -16.46 10.45 18.14
CA LEU A 68 -15.20 10.94 18.74
C LEU A 68 -15.47 12.09 19.72
N GLY A 69 -16.39 13.00 19.37
CA GLY A 69 -16.83 14.08 20.26
C GLY A 69 -17.39 13.55 21.60
N ARG A 70 -18.16 12.45 21.55
CA ARG A 70 -18.68 11.80 22.77
C ARG A 70 -17.59 11.17 23.64
N LEU A 71 -16.43 10.81 23.08
CA LEU A 71 -15.27 10.35 23.84
C LEU A 71 -14.54 11.49 24.56
N GLY A 72 -14.85 12.75 24.24
CA GLY A 72 -14.26 13.93 24.86
C GLY A 72 -12.77 14.11 24.53
N LEU A 73 -12.32 13.67 23.34
CA LEU A 73 -10.95 13.83 22.90
C LEU A 73 -10.60 15.31 22.67
N SER A 74 -9.38 15.71 22.98
CA SER A 74 -8.90 17.09 22.89
C SER A 74 -8.37 17.43 21.48
N ILE A 75 -9.11 17.03 20.47
CA ILE A 75 -8.78 17.27 19.06
C ILE A 75 -9.05 18.73 18.72
N ASP A 76 -8.17 19.32 17.93
CA ASP A 76 -8.38 20.63 17.30
C ASP A 76 -9.22 20.47 16.03
N TRP A 77 -10.52 20.50 16.20
CA TRP A 77 -11.48 20.35 15.09
C TRP A 77 -11.44 21.51 14.09
N SER A 78 -10.84 22.65 14.43
CA SER A 78 -10.64 23.74 13.49
C SER A 78 -9.60 23.42 12.40
N ARG A 79 -8.82 22.37 12.62
CA ARG A 79 -7.77 21.87 11.71
C ARG A 79 -8.11 20.48 11.17
N GLU A 80 -9.37 20.15 11.16
CA GLU A 80 -9.87 18.90 10.57
C GLU A 80 -9.64 18.90 9.05
N GLN A 81 -9.19 17.76 8.51
CA GLN A 81 -8.91 17.57 7.09
C GLN A 81 -9.51 16.26 6.60
N ALA A 82 -9.94 16.21 5.35
CA ALA A 82 -10.33 14.98 4.68
C ALA A 82 -9.55 14.81 3.37
N THR A 83 -8.94 13.66 3.17
CA THR A 83 -8.07 13.42 2.00
C THR A 83 -8.83 13.46 0.68
N CYS A 84 -10.17 13.28 0.70
CA CYS A 84 -11.03 13.36 -0.47
C CYS A 84 -11.50 14.79 -0.81
N HIS A 85 -11.20 15.78 0.02
CA HIS A 85 -11.58 17.17 -0.24
C HIS A 85 -10.54 17.89 -1.10
N GLU A 86 -11.00 18.85 -1.89
CA GLU A 86 -10.18 19.56 -2.89
C GLU A 86 -9.03 20.35 -2.26
N ASP A 87 -9.26 20.93 -1.09
CA ASP A 87 -8.26 21.65 -0.31
C ASP A 87 -7.12 20.74 0.22
N TYR A 88 -7.33 19.42 0.20
CA TYR A 88 -6.30 18.44 0.55
C TYR A 88 -5.72 17.73 -0.69
N TYR A 89 -6.55 17.13 -1.57
CA TYR A 89 -6.03 16.24 -2.60
C TYR A 89 -5.19 16.95 -3.67
N HIS A 90 -5.31 18.27 -3.81
CA HIS A 90 -4.43 19.01 -4.72
C HIS A 90 -2.93 18.88 -4.33
N TRP A 91 -2.63 18.67 -3.03
CA TRP A 91 -1.27 18.39 -2.59
C TRP A 91 -0.79 16.99 -3.02
N THR A 92 -1.68 16.01 -3.02
CA THR A 92 -1.39 14.68 -3.57
C THR A 92 -1.13 14.75 -5.07
N GLN A 93 -1.90 15.54 -5.80
CA GLN A 93 -1.69 15.79 -7.23
C GLN A 93 -0.36 16.50 -7.49
N TRP A 94 -0.05 17.51 -6.69
CA TRP A 94 1.25 18.19 -6.77
C TRP A 94 2.41 17.22 -6.53
N LEU A 95 2.37 16.43 -5.46
CA LEU A 95 3.40 15.43 -5.16
C LEU A 95 3.57 14.43 -6.31
N PHE A 96 2.45 13.98 -6.92
CA PHE A 96 2.52 13.09 -8.08
C PHE A 96 3.24 13.75 -9.26
N LEU A 97 3.00 15.04 -9.52
CA LEU A 97 3.68 15.78 -10.59
C LEU A 97 5.19 15.93 -10.31
N GLU A 98 5.58 16.15 -9.05
CA GLU A 98 6.99 16.18 -8.66
C GLU A 98 7.66 14.80 -8.89
N LEU A 99 7.01 13.71 -8.48
CA LEU A 99 7.49 12.36 -8.73
C LEU A 99 7.61 12.05 -10.23
N HIS A 100 6.64 12.49 -11.03
CA HIS A 100 6.68 12.34 -12.48
C HIS A 100 7.83 13.15 -13.09
N SER A 101 8.01 14.39 -12.69
CA SER A 101 9.09 15.28 -13.17
C SER A 101 10.47 14.73 -12.80
N ALA A 102 10.60 14.09 -11.64
CA ALA A 102 11.81 13.39 -11.22
C ALA A 102 12.01 12.02 -11.93
N GLY A 103 11.10 11.60 -12.81
CA GLY A 103 11.16 10.33 -13.50
C GLY A 103 10.90 9.11 -12.62
N LEU A 104 10.36 9.33 -11.41
CA LEU A 104 10.01 8.28 -10.46
C LEU A 104 8.63 7.69 -10.71
N ALA A 105 7.70 8.46 -11.27
CA ALA A 105 6.41 7.98 -11.75
C ALA A 105 6.44 7.82 -13.27
N TYR A 106 5.96 6.69 -13.79
CA TYR A 106 5.93 6.38 -15.22
C TYR A 106 4.76 5.49 -15.58
N GLN A 107 4.40 5.44 -16.87
CA GLN A 107 3.38 4.54 -17.37
C GLN A 107 4.01 3.39 -18.15
N LYS A 108 3.48 2.19 -17.96
CA LYS A 108 3.74 1.05 -18.84
C LYS A 108 2.51 0.15 -18.95
N GLU A 109 2.45 -0.65 -20.00
CA GLU A 109 1.53 -1.78 -20.06
C GLU A 109 2.02 -2.89 -19.14
N ALA A 110 1.10 -3.42 -18.36
CA ALA A 110 1.36 -4.55 -17.49
C ALA A 110 0.13 -5.44 -17.40
N THR A 111 0.37 -6.73 -17.26
CA THR A 111 -0.67 -7.69 -16.94
C THR A 111 -1.10 -7.49 -15.50
N VAL A 112 -2.39 -7.27 -15.30
CA VAL A 112 -2.98 -7.04 -13.98
C VAL A 112 -4.10 -8.04 -13.73
N ASN A 113 -4.33 -8.34 -12.46
CA ASN A 113 -5.48 -9.11 -12.03
C ASN A 113 -6.73 -8.22 -12.12
N TRP A 114 -7.71 -8.63 -12.91
CA TRP A 114 -8.94 -7.89 -13.14
C TRP A 114 -10.13 -8.61 -12.55
N ASP A 115 -10.89 -7.91 -11.72
CA ASP A 115 -12.19 -8.37 -11.23
C ASP A 115 -13.28 -7.94 -12.22
N PRO A 116 -13.95 -8.88 -12.91
CA PRO A 116 -14.96 -8.56 -13.91
C PRO A 116 -16.29 -8.06 -13.30
N ILE A 117 -16.55 -8.37 -12.02
CA ILE A 117 -17.76 -7.93 -11.31
C ILE A 117 -17.57 -6.52 -10.76
N ASP A 118 -16.51 -6.29 -9.99
CA ASP A 118 -16.19 -4.99 -9.39
C ASP A 118 -15.54 -4.03 -10.39
N GLN A 119 -15.19 -4.51 -11.60
CA GLN A 119 -14.54 -3.75 -12.68
C GLN A 119 -13.31 -2.98 -12.21
N THR A 120 -12.46 -3.66 -11.46
CA THR A 120 -11.28 -3.05 -10.85
C THR A 120 -10.05 -3.96 -10.95
N VAL A 121 -8.87 -3.34 -10.80
CA VAL A 121 -7.59 -4.05 -10.68
C VAL A 121 -7.40 -4.51 -9.24
N LEU A 122 -6.92 -5.74 -9.08
CA LEU A 122 -6.61 -6.35 -7.80
C LEU A 122 -5.10 -6.50 -7.61
N ALA A 123 -4.61 -6.23 -6.41
CA ALA A 123 -3.28 -6.63 -6.00
C ALA A 123 -3.21 -8.16 -5.83
N ASN A 124 -2.00 -8.73 -5.87
CA ASN A 124 -1.83 -10.18 -5.76
C ASN A 124 -2.41 -10.75 -4.44
N GLU A 125 -2.29 -9.99 -3.35
CA GLU A 125 -2.80 -10.34 -2.02
C GLU A 125 -4.33 -10.34 -1.94
N GLN A 126 -4.99 -9.77 -2.95
CA GLN A 126 -6.45 -9.70 -3.05
C GLN A 126 -7.05 -10.83 -3.91
N VAL A 127 -6.20 -11.73 -4.38
CA VAL A 127 -6.57 -12.93 -5.12
C VAL A 127 -6.27 -14.14 -4.24
N ASP A 128 -7.26 -14.99 -4.03
CA ASP A 128 -7.10 -16.20 -3.23
C ASP A 128 -6.37 -17.33 -4.00
N SER A 129 -6.12 -18.44 -3.33
CA SER A 129 -5.44 -19.60 -3.90
C SER A 129 -6.21 -20.29 -5.04
N GLU A 130 -7.51 -20.00 -5.18
CA GLU A 130 -8.36 -20.51 -6.25
C GLU A 130 -8.46 -19.54 -7.44
N GLY A 131 -7.73 -18.42 -7.40
CA GLY A 131 -7.75 -17.39 -8.43
C GLY A 131 -9.00 -16.52 -8.38
N ARG A 132 -9.63 -16.38 -7.21
CA ARG A 132 -10.84 -15.56 -7.03
C ARG A 132 -10.56 -14.26 -6.32
N SER A 133 -11.33 -13.25 -6.68
CA SER A 133 -11.35 -11.97 -5.95
C SER A 133 -11.81 -12.19 -4.51
N TRP A 134 -11.04 -11.70 -3.56
CA TRP A 134 -11.37 -11.74 -2.12
C TRP A 134 -12.67 -11.03 -1.76
N ARG A 135 -13.19 -10.19 -2.66
CA ARG A 135 -14.38 -9.35 -2.44
C ARG A 135 -15.61 -9.86 -3.17
N SER A 136 -15.53 -9.93 -4.49
CA SER A 136 -16.66 -10.33 -5.34
C SER A 136 -16.82 -11.84 -5.42
N GLY A 137 -15.76 -12.62 -5.09
CA GLY A 137 -15.71 -14.07 -5.30
C GLY A 137 -15.61 -14.45 -6.79
N ALA A 138 -15.55 -13.49 -7.71
CA ALA A 138 -15.41 -13.74 -9.15
C ALA A 138 -14.05 -14.36 -9.47
N LEU A 139 -14.02 -15.21 -10.50
CA LEU A 139 -12.75 -15.66 -11.07
C LEU A 139 -12.04 -14.45 -11.69
N VAL A 140 -10.78 -14.25 -11.29
CA VAL A 140 -9.97 -13.13 -11.75
C VAL A 140 -9.50 -13.36 -13.18
N GLU A 141 -9.59 -12.31 -13.99
CA GLU A 141 -9.08 -12.29 -15.36
C GLU A 141 -7.71 -11.61 -15.43
N GLN A 142 -6.84 -12.08 -16.33
CA GLN A 142 -5.59 -11.38 -16.62
C GLN A 142 -5.83 -10.38 -17.77
N LYS A 143 -5.60 -9.08 -17.51
CA LYS A 143 -5.74 -8.03 -18.53
C LYS A 143 -4.45 -7.22 -18.68
N ASN A 144 -4.07 -6.89 -19.91
CA ASN A 144 -3.02 -5.93 -20.16
C ASN A 144 -3.61 -4.53 -20.16
N LEU A 145 -3.22 -3.75 -19.16
CA LEU A 145 -3.65 -2.37 -19.01
C LEU A 145 -2.44 -1.44 -18.88
N LYS A 146 -2.58 -0.24 -19.44
CA LYS A 146 -1.63 0.84 -19.23
C LYS A 146 -1.85 1.42 -17.83
N GLN A 147 -0.86 1.26 -16.96
CA GLN A 147 -0.92 1.63 -15.55
C GLN A 147 0.21 2.59 -15.17
N TRP A 148 0.01 3.35 -14.12
CA TRP A 148 1.04 4.11 -13.46
C TRP A 148 1.86 3.24 -12.53
N PHE A 149 3.17 3.44 -12.54
CA PHE A 149 4.14 2.77 -11.69
C PHE A 149 5.05 3.78 -11.01
N LEU A 150 5.47 3.47 -9.79
CA LEU A 150 6.53 4.18 -9.09
C LEU A 150 7.79 3.32 -9.07
N LYS A 151 8.96 3.92 -9.35
CA LYS A 151 10.26 3.23 -9.35
C LYS A 151 10.78 2.96 -7.93
N ILE A 152 9.98 2.34 -7.10
CA ILE A 152 10.33 2.09 -5.69
C ILE A 152 11.56 1.20 -5.53
N THR A 153 11.78 0.24 -6.44
CA THR A 153 12.92 -0.68 -6.42
C THR A 153 14.26 0.01 -6.62
N GLN A 154 14.28 1.22 -7.17
CA GLN A 154 15.50 2.04 -7.30
C GLN A 154 16.11 2.36 -5.93
N TYR A 155 15.32 2.38 -4.88
CA TYR A 155 15.72 2.71 -3.51
C TYR A 155 15.91 1.48 -2.62
N ALA A 156 15.77 0.26 -3.16
CA ALA A 156 15.78 -0.95 -2.36
C ALA A 156 17.09 -1.14 -1.57
N ASP A 157 18.24 -0.96 -2.23
CA ASP A 157 19.55 -1.09 -1.59
C ASP A 157 19.74 -0.01 -0.51
N ALA A 158 19.47 1.26 -0.83
CA ALA A 158 19.57 2.36 0.13
C ALA A 158 18.64 2.16 1.34
N LEU A 159 17.40 1.72 1.11
CA LEU A 159 16.47 1.43 2.20
C LEU A 159 16.95 0.31 3.11
N LEU A 160 17.62 -0.71 2.55
CA LEU A 160 18.18 -1.80 3.33
C LEU A 160 19.39 -1.34 4.16
N GLU A 161 20.30 -0.58 3.55
CA GLU A 161 21.49 -0.03 4.21
C GLU A 161 21.12 0.97 5.32
N ASP A 162 20.14 1.83 5.07
CA ASP A 162 19.69 2.86 6.02
C ASP A 162 18.94 2.28 7.25
N LEU A 163 18.58 0.99 7.25
CA LEU A 163 18.04 0.34 8.45
C LEU A 163 19.03 0.39 9.63
N ASP A 164 20.33 0.46 9.35
CA ASP A 164 21.34 0.57 10.37
C ASP A 164 21.34 1.94 11.08
N LEU A 165 20.79 2.97 10.44
CA LEU A 165 20.61 4.29 11.04
C LEU A 165 19.43 4.34 12.03
N LEU A 166 18.51 3.39 11.95
CA LEU A 166 17.27 3.34 12.73
C LEU A 166 17.46 2.61 14.09
N GLN A 167 18.50 2.96 14.84
CA GLN A 167 18.83 2.32 16.12
C GLN A 167 17.74 2.47 17.19
N GLY A 168 16.91 3.51 17.10
CA GLY A 168 15.76 3.73 17.99
C GLY A 168 14.54 2.85 17.66
N TRP A 169 14.57 2.09 16.57
CA TRP A 169 13.50 1.18 16.19
C TRP A 169 13.68 -0.20 16.86
N PRO A 170 12.58 -0.89 17.23
CA PRO A 170 12.67 -2.26 17.72
C PRO A 170 13.35 -3.17 16.69
N GLU A 171 14.27 -4.03 17.14
CA GLU A 171 15.01 -4.95 16.28
C GLU A 171 14.07 -5.81 15.41
N ARG A 172 12.98 -6.31 15.99
CA ARG A 172 11.96 -7.07 15.25
C ARG A 172 11.43 -6.30 14.04
N VAL A 173 11.21 -4.99 14.16
CA VAL A 173 10.69 -4.16 13.07
C VAL A 173 11.74 -4.01 11.98
N ARG A 174 13.00 -3.76 12.33
CA ARG A 174 14.11 -3.67 11.37
C ARG A 174 14.29 -4.99 10.61
N THR A 175 14.27 -6.12 11.32
CA THR A 175 14.33 -7.46 10.71
C THR A 175 13.16 -7.69 9.74
N MET A 176 11.93 -7.32 10.11
CA MET A 176 10.78 -7.44 9.22
C MET A 176 10.94 -6.58 7.96
N GLN A 177 11.47 -5.36 8.06
CA GLN A 177 11.73 -4.49 6.91
C GLN A 177 12.82 -5.08 6.00
N ALA A 178 13.92 -5.56 6.56
CA ALA A 178 14.99 -6.21 5.80
C ALA A 178 14.49 -7.45 5.03
N ASN A 179 13.69 -8.29 5.67
CA ASN A 179 13.08 -9.47 5.05
C ASN A 179 12.07 -9.10 3.96
N TRP A 180 11.32 -8.00 4.14
CA TRP A 180 10.38 -7.52 3.14
C TRP A 180 11.08 -6.99 1.89
N ILE A 181 12.16 -6.22 2.05
CA ILE A 181 12.99 -5.76 0.93
C ILE A 181 13.61 -6.95 0.20
N GLY A 182 14.06 -7.97 0.96
CA GLY A 182 14.39 -9.29 0.44
C GLY A 182 15.49 -9.27 -0.61
N ARG A 183 16.66 -8.66 -0.31
CA ARG A 183 17.79 -8.68 -1.23
C ARG A 183 18.21 -10.11 -1.52
N SER A 184 18.10 -10.54 -2.76
CA SER A 184 18.62 -11.81 -3.24
C SER A 184 19.73 -11.58 -4.26
N ILE A 185 20.78 -12.39 -4.21
CA ILE A 185 21.89 -12.36 -5.14
C ILE A 185 21.88 -13.70 -5.87
N GLY A 186 21.84 -13.66 -7.19
CA GLY A 186 21.85 -14.84 -8.05
C GLY A 186 22.78 -14.67 -9.22
N ALA A 187 22.87 -15.68 -10.07
CA ALA A 187 23.58 -15.64 -11.34
C ALA A 187 22.60 -15.88 -12.49
N GLU A 188 22.82 -15.18 -13.59
CA GLU A 188 22.20 -15.53 -14.88
C GLU A 188 23.10 -16.55 -15.58
N ILE A 189 22.52 -17.66 -16.03
CA ILE A 189 23.22 -18.72 -16.73
C ILE A 189 22.55 -18.91 -18.08
N ASP A 190 23.36 -18.85 -19.11
CA ASP A 190 22.97 -19.03 -20.50
C ASP A 190 23.16 -20.49 -20.94
N PHE A 191 22.10 -21.15 -21.33
CA PHE A 191 22.11 -22.48 -21.92
C PHE A 191 21.89 -22.40 -23.43
N GLN A 192 22.83 -22.93 -24.20
CA GLN A 192 22.67 -23.11 -25.64
C GLN A 192 21.74 -24.30 -25.91
N VAL A 193 20.75 -24.10 -26.79
CA VAL A 193 19.83 -25.18 -27.16
C VAL A 193 20.52 -26.09 -28.21
N GLU A 194 20.68 -27.37 -27.90
CA GLU A 194 21.30 -28.34 -28.82
C GLU A 194 20.49 -28.45 -30.11
N GLY A 195 21.18 -28.35 -31.25
CA GLY A 195 20.54 -28.34 -32.57
C GLY A 195 19.97 -26.98 -33.02
N HIS A 196 20.05 -25.95 -32.20
CA HIS A 196 19.57 -24.58 -32.48
C HIS A 196 20.65 -23.56 -32.11
N ASN A 197 21.68 -23.42 -32.92
CA ASN A 197 22.89 -22.62 -32.60
C ASN A 197 22.63 -21.13 -32.29
N ASP A 198 21.49 -20.59 -32.71
CA ASP A 198 21.12 -19.18 -32.47
C ASP A 198 20.10 -19.01 -31.34
N THR A 199 19.81 -20.09 -30.59
CA THR A 199 18.83 -20.04 -29.49
C THR A 199 19.52 -20.27 -28.13
N THR A 200 19.45 -19.27 -27.29
CA THR A 200 19.95 -19.31 -25.90
C THR A 200 18.79 -19.18 -24.94
N ILE A 201 18.75 -20.00 -23.92
CA ILE A 201 17.82 -19.88 -22.80
C ILE A 201 18.60 -19.33 -21.60
N THR A 202 18.26 -18.12 -21.19
CA THR A 202 18.83 -17.50 -19.99
C THR A 202 17.96 -17.81 -18.77
N VAL A 203 18.54 -18.38 -17.74
CA VAL A 203 17.87 -18.66 -16.46
C VAL A 203 18.54 -17.93 -15.31
N PHE A 204 17.74 -17.43 -14.38
CA PHE A 204 18.25 -16.85 -13.15
C PHE A 204 18.30 -17.93 -12.05
N CYS A 205 19.48 -18.11 -11.44
CA CYS A 205 19.72 -19.12 -10.43
C CYS A 205 20.17 -18.48 -9.12
N LEU A 206 19.53 -18.85 -8.01
CA LEU A 206 19.91 -18.44 -6.65
C LEU A 206 20.91 -19.37 -5.99
N LEU A 207 21.11 -20.59 -6.51
CA LEU A 207 22.03 -21.59 -5.98
C LEU A 207 23.31 -21.61 -6.81
N TYR A 208 24.46 -21.48 -6.14
CA TYR A 208 25.80 -21.44 -6.76
C TYR A 208 26.54 -22.77 -6.66
N THR A 209 25.83 -23.87 -6.36
CA THR A 209 26.50 -25.20 -6.20
C THR A 209 26.25 -26.05 -7.43
N SER A 210 27.16 -27.01 -7.68
CA SER A 210 27.06 -27.99 -8.78
C SER A 210 25.78 -28.83 -8.73
N ASP A 211 25.15 -28.93 -7.55
CA ASP A 211 23.91 -29.68 -7.34
C ASP A 211 22.71 -29.01 -8.01
N ALA A 212 22.79 -27.69 -8.31
CA ALA A 212 21.74 -27.01 -9.06
C ALA A 212 21.61 -27.49 -10.51
N ALA A 213 22.67 -28.07 -11.09
CA ALA A 213 22.64 -28.62 -12.43
C ALA A 213 22.01 -30.03 -12.49
N ASP A 214 22.02 -30.77 -11.40
CA ASP A 214 21.46 -32.13 -11.33
C ASP A 214 19.94 -32.14 -11.16
N ASP A 215 19.36 -31.07 -10.59
CA ASP A 215 17.88 -30.94 -10.44
C ASP A 215 17.15 -30.65 -11.76
N PHE A 216 17.85 -30.23 -12.83
CA PHE A 216 17.26 -29.96 -14.13
C PHE A 216 17.21 -31.16 -15.09
N THR A 217 17.73 -32.33 -14.68
CA THR A 217 17.74 -33.54 -15.51
C THR A 217 16.47 -34.40 -15.40
N SER A 218 15.45 -33.92 -14.64
CA SER A 218 14.18 -34.66 -14.43
C SER A 218 12.93 -33.89 -14.89
N VAL A 219 12.98 -33.29 -16.09
CA VAL A 219 11.77 -32.82 -16.78
C VAL A 219 11.72 -33.39 -18.17
#